data_8e7166d4c128f6bcc41eae843894ac13
#
_entry.id   8e7166d4c128f6bcc41eae843894ac13
#
_cell.length_a   1.000
_cell.length_b   1.000
_cell.length_c   1.000
_cell.angle_alpha   90.00
_cell.angle_beta   90.00
_cell.angle_gamma   90.00
#
_symmetry.space_group_name_H-M   'P 1'
#
loop_
_entity.id
_entity.type
_entity.pdbx_description
1 polymer ?
#
loop_
_entity_poly.entity_id
_entity_poly.type
_entity_poly.pdbx_seq_one_letter_code
_entity_poly.pdbx_strand_id
1 'polypeptide(L)'
;MARVPLTAPAHLPRTLGALRASEYGAPHSVKTEIRDNLLAALRAGRDPWPGILGFESTVLPQLERALLAGHDVVLLGERGQGKTRLLRALAGLLDEWTPVIAGAELGEHPLHPITPLSRRRAAELGDDLPVQWRHRSERYTEKLATPDTAVADLIGDVDPVKVAEGRSLGDPETIHYGLVPRAHRGIVAINELPDLAERIQVSLLNVMEERDIQVRGYTLRLPLDVLLVASANPEDYTNRGRIITPLKDRFGAEVRTHYPLELTDELAVMGQEADLVAPVPTFLLEILARFTRALRESSAVDQGSGVSARFSVAAAETVAAAALRRAALAGEPHATARPVDLESVPDVLRGKLEFASGEEGREAETLTHLLRRATADTARARLRGLDLTPLAEAVSRSPVRTGERVPAAAVVSALPRAAVLTEIARRLDAGGTEDPGPMASAAELALEYLFLTRKLAKDESDDETVTYG
;
A
#
# COMPACT_ATOMS: atom_id res chain seq x y z
N MET A 1 -11.87 12.19 -6.47
CA MET A 1 -13.21 12.38 -5.86
C MET A 1 -13.11 13.44 -4.78
N ALA A 2 -13.90 14.53 -4.84
CA ALA A 2 -13.99 15.51 -3.78
C ALA A 2 -14.55 14.82 -2.52
N ARG A 3 -13.81 14.91 -1.39
CA ARG A 3 -14.29 14.35 -0.12
C ARG A 3 -15.55 15.16 0.27
N VAL A 4 -16.68 14.47 0.39
CA VAL A 4 -17.86 15.06 1.02
C VAL A 4 -17.46 15.42 2.45
N PRO A 5 -17.64 16.67 2.91
CA PRO A 5 -17.28 17.03 4.27
C PRO A 5 -18.15 16.20 5.24
N LEU A 6 -17.47 15.46 6.11
CA LEU A 6 -18.14 14.70 7.15
C LEU A 6 -18.77 15.68 8.15
N THR A 7 -20.06 15.56 8.36
CA THR A 7 -20.78 16.42 9.31
C THR A 7 -20.78 15.76 10.69
N ALA A 8 -20.32 16.49 11.69
CA ALA A 8 -20.33 16.01 13.06
C ALA A 8 -21.76 15.70 13.54
N PRO A 9 -21.95 14.61 14.30
CA PRO A 9 -23.24 14.26 14.88
C PRO A 9 -23.87 15.42 15.68
N ALA A 10 -25.19 15.61 15.51
CA ALA A 10 -25.90 16.78 16.10
C ALA A 10 -25.96 16.77 17.64
N HIS A 11 -25.77 15.60 18.27
CA HIS A 11 -25.80 15.44 19.72
C HIS A 11 -24.51 15.90 20.42
N LEU A 12 -23.44 16.15 19.67
CA LEU A 12 -22.16 16.53 20.26
C LEU A 12 -22.20 17.96 20.83
N PRO A 13 -21.54 18.23 22.00
CA PRO A 13 -21.47 19.53 22.62
C PRO A 13 -20.92 20.62 21.70
N ARG A 14 -21.54 21.79 21.73
CA ARG A 14 -21.15 22.94 20.89
C ARG A 14 -20.56 24.12 21.68
N THR A 15 -20.51 24.02 23.01
CA THR A 15 -19.89 25.00 23.88
C THR A 15 -19.01 24.32 24.91
N LEU A 16 -18.07 25.07 25.49
CA LEU A 16 -17.16 24.56 26.52
C LEU A 16 -17.92 24.07 27.75
N GLY A 17 -18.96 24.79 28.20
CA GLY A 17 -19.78 24.38 29.34
C GLY A 17 -20.49 23.05 29.10
N ALA A 18 -21.09 22.89 27.92
CA ALA A 18 -21.72 21.61 27.55
C ALA A 18 -20.67 20.49 27.41
N LEU A 19 -19.46 20.77 26.91
CA LEU A 19 -18.38 19.81 26.82
C LEU A 19 -17.92 19.30 28.21
N ARG A 20 -17.77 20.21 29.20
CA ARG A 20 -17.39 19.85 30.57
C ARG A 20 -18.40 18.93 31.23
N ALA A 21 -19.68 19.06 30.89
CA ALA A 21 -20.75 18.23 31.42
C ALA A 21 -20.92 16.88 30.67
N SER A 22 -20.17 16.66 29.62
CA SER A 22 -20.26 15.46 28.78
C SER A 22 -19.13 14.47 29.09
N GLU A 23 -19.24 13.27 28.55
CA GLU A 23 -18.19 12.24 28.57
C GLU A 23 -16.92 12.63 27.79
N TYR A 24 -17.01 13.62 26.90
CA TYR A 24 -15.89 14.10 26.07
C TYR A 24 -15.03 15.16 26.79
N GLY A 25 -15.34 15.49 28.04
CA GLY A 25 -14.69 16.57 28.77
C GLY A 25 -13.30 16.24 29.34
N ALA A 26 -12.83 15.01 29.25
CA ALA A 26 -11.51 14.59 29.73
C ALA A 26 -10.48 14.62 28.59
N PRO A 27 -9.60 15.62 28.53
CA PRO A 27 -8.57 15.66 27.50
C PRO A 27 -7.47 14.64 27.80
N HIS A 28 -7.04 13.89 26.79
CA HIS A 28 -5.88 13.01 26.82
C HIS A 28 -4.97 13.31 25.64
N SER A 29 -3.70 12.89 25.74
CA SER A 29 -2.76 13.06 24.65
C SER A 29 -3.10 12.12 23.49
N VAL A 30 -2.69 12.49 22.28
CA VAL A 30 -2.88 11.64 21.09
C VAL A 30 -2.27 10.25 21.27
N LYS A 31 -1.15 10.13 21.97
CA LYS A 31 -0.51 8.84 22.26
C LYS A 31 -1.31 8.00 23.26
N THR A 32 -1.95 8.64 24.24
CA THR A 32 -2.87 7.97 25.19
C THR A 32 -4.14 7.51 24.47
N GLU A 33 -4.74 8.36 23.65
CA GLU A 33 -5.91 8.05 22.82
C GLU A 33 -5.68 6.81 21.96
N ILE A 34 -4.57 6.80 21.20
CA ILE A 34 -4.19 5.65 20.34
C ILE A 34 -3.99 4.38 21.17
N ARG A 35 -3.32 4.48 22.34
CA ARG A 35 -3.13 3.36 23.26
C ARG A 35 -4.45 2.78 23.73
N ASP A 36 -5.35 3.63 24.20
CA ASP A 36 -6.63 3.21 24.78
C ASP A 36 -7.53 2.58 23.72
N ASN A 37 -7.58 3.17 22.51
CA ASN A 37 -8.34 2.63 21.38
C ASN A 37 -7.76 1.29 20.88
N LEU A 38 -6.44 1.17 20.79
CA LEU A 38 -5.77 -0.08 20.44
C LEU A 38 -6.08 -1.18 21.47
N LEU A 39 -5.94 -0.88 22.77
CA LEU A 39 -6.26 -1.83 23.82
C LEU A 39 -7.74 -2.24 23.83
N ALA A 40 -8.64 -1.29 23.56
CA ALA A 40 -10.08 -1.58 23.46
C ALA A 40 -10.38 -2.50 22.26
N ALA A 41 -9.73 -2.28 21.11
CA ALA A 41 -9.88 -3.15 19.94
C ALA A 41 -9.37 -4.57 20.22
N LEU A 42 -8.16 -4.69 20.77
CA LEU A 42 -7.53 -5.98 21.10
C LEU A 42 -8.36 -6.78 22.12
N ARG A 43 -8.85 -6.12 23.20
CA ARG A 43 -9.71 -6.75 24.21
C ARG A 43 -11.05 -7.23 23.65
N ALA A 44 -11.57 -6.52 22.67
CA ALA A 44 -12.82 -6.87 21.99
C ALA A 44 -12.63 -7.91 20.87
N GLY A 45 -11.41 -8.36 20.59
CA GLY A 45 -11.10 -9.24 19.47
C GLY A 45 -11.39 -8.62 18.09
N ARG A 46 -11.42 -7.29 18.00
CA ARG A 46 -11.60 -6.57 16.73
C ARG A 46 -10.23 -6.35 16.10
N ASP A 47 -10.19 -6.47 14.79
CA ASP A 47 -8.98 -6.16 14.02
C ASP A 47 -8.70 -4.64 14.05
N PRO A 48 -7.58 -4.19 14.64
CA PRO A 48 -7.20 -2.78 14.64
C PRO A 48 -6.68 -2.29 13.27
N TRP A 49 -6.35 -3.22 12.36
CA TRP A 49 -5.63 -2.97 11.11
C TRP A 49 -6.38 -3.46 9.87
N PRO A 50 -7.64 -3.08 9.66
CA PRO A 50 -8.44 -3.61 8.57
C PRO A 50 -7.77 -3.34 7.22
N GLY A 51 -7.60 -4.39 6.43
CA GLY A 51 -7.00 -4.33 5.11
C GLY A 51 -5.46 -4.26 5.09
N ILE A 52 -4.79 -4.47 6.22
CA ILE A 52 -3.34 -4.73 6.28
C ILE A 52 -3.16 -6.25 6.27
N LEU A 53 -2.46 -6.78 5.28
CA LEU A 53 -2.28 -8.22 5.05
C LEU A 53 -0.81 -8.60 5.08
N GLY A 54 -0.52 -9.81 5.59
CA GLY A 54 0.81 -10.42 5.59
C GLY A 54 1.76 -9.87 6.66
N PHE A 55 1.26 -9.10 7.64
CA PHE A 55 2.02 -8.52 8.74
C PHE A 55 1.53 -8.96 10.12
N GLU A 56 0.52 -9.79 10.19
CA GLU A 56 -0.25 -10.13 11.40
C GLU A 56 0.64 -10.77 12.48
N SER A 57 1.61 -11.60 12.10
CA SER A 57 2.51 -12.29 13.02
C SER A 57 3.88 -11.63 13.20
N THR A 58 4.19 -10.60 12.43
CA THR A 58 5.54 -10.03 12.36
C THR A 58 5.58 -8.53 12.67
N VAL A 59 5.12 -7.69 11.75
CA VAL A 59 5.21 -6.23 11.81
C VAL A 59 4.18 -5.64 12.77
N LEU A 60 2.91 -6.09 12.70
CA LEU A 60 1.83 -5.53 13.50
C LEU A 60 2.06 -5.69 15.00
N PRO A 61 2.48 -6.86 15.55
CA PRO A 61 2.79 -6.97 16.96
C PRO A 61 3.94 -6.09 17.44
N GLN A 62 4.90 -5.76 16.57
CA GLN A 62 5.98 -4.83 16.91
C GLN A 62 5.47 -3.39 16.96
N LEU A 63 4.68 -2.99 15.95
CA LEU A 63 4.06 -1.68 15.88
C LEU A 63 3.10 -1.45 17.07
N GLU A 64 2.26 -2.42 17.40
CA GLU A 64 1.35 -2.35 18.55
C GLU A 64 2.11 -2.11 19.85
N ARG A 65 3.19 -2.87 20.12
CA ARG A 65 4.00 -2.64 21.31
C ARG A 65 4.63 -1.26 21.35
N ALA A 66 5.08 -0.74 20.21
CA ALA A 66 5.62 0.61 20.11
C ALA A 66 4.57 1.68 20.43
N LEU A 67 3.36 1.54 19.87
CA LEU A 67 2.24 2.45 20.13
C LEU A 67 1.75 2.38 21.59
N LEU A 68 1.65 1.18 22.15
CA LEU A 68 1.31 0.97 23.57
C LEU A 68 2.35 1.60 24.52
N ALA A 69 3.63 1.59 24.13
CA ALA A 69 4.69 2.29 24.86
C ALA A 69 4.67 3.81 24.65
N GLY A 70 3.85 4.33 23.73
CA GLY A 70 3.78 5.77 23.40
C GLY A 70 4.98 6.27 22.58
N HIS A 71 5.64 5.38 21.84
CA HIS A 71 6.78 5.74 21.00
C HIS A 71 6.35 6.40 19.69
N ASP A 72 7.19 7.32 19.21
CA ASP A 72 7.24 7.72 17.82
C ASP A 72 7.95 6.60 17.03
N VAL A 73 7.54 6.35 15.78
CA VAL A 73 7.90 5.12 15.06
C VAL A 73 8.50 5.41 13.69
N VAL A 74 9.59 4.72 13.35
CA VAL A 74 10.12 4.64 11.98
C VAL A 74 9.81 3.26 11.40
N LEU A 75 9.16 3.23 10.23
CA LEU A 75 9.00 2.02 9.42
C LEU A 75 10.16 1.93 8.44
N LEU A 76 10.97 0.89 8.59
CA LEU A 76 12.12 0.65 7.73
C LEU A 76 11.84 -0.54 6.81
N GLY A 77 12.04 -0.38 5.52
CA GLY A 77 11.85 -1.47 4.56
C GLY A 77 11.94 -0.99 3.12
N GLU A 78 12.04 -1.91 2.20
CA GLU A 78 12.18 -1.65 0.78
C GLU A 78 10.95 -1.00 0.17
N ARG A 79 11.08 -0.54 -1.07
CA ARG A 79 9.97 0.06 -1.82
C ARG A 79 8.85 -0.96 -2.03
N GLY A 80 7.59 -0.49 -1.90
CA GLY A 80 6.41 -1.32 -2.14
C GLY A 80 6.09 -2.37 -1.07
N GLN A 81 6.71 -2.32 0.11
CA GLN A 81 6.38 -3.15 1.26
C GLN A 81 5.20 -2.61 2.11
N GLY A 82 4.33 -1.77 1.58
CA GLY A 82 3.12 -1.33 2.26
C GLY A 82 3.31 -0.29 3.38
N LYS A 83 4.53 0.27 3.59
CA LYS A 83 4.82 1.25 4.67
C LYS A 83 3.81 2.39 4.73
N THR A 84 3.57 3.07 3.61
CA THR A 84 2.63 4.20 3.54
C THR A 84 1.19 3.79 3.87
N ARG A 85 0.77 2.58 3.47
CA ARG A 85 -0.55 2.05 3.81
C ARG A 85 -0.67 1.82 5.32
N LEU A 86 0.37 1.25 5.92
CA LEU A 86 0.45 1.02 7.36
C LEU A 86 0.42 2.34 8.15
N LEU A 87 1.16 3.37 7.67
CA LEU A 87 1.11 4.71 8.28
C LEU A 87 -0.29 5.31 8.22
N ARG A 88 -1.00 5.18 7.10
CA ARG A 88 -2.38 5.67 6.95
C ARG A 88 -3.38 4.91 7.81
N ALA A 89 -3.15 3.62 8.05
CA ALA A 89 -4.01 2.81 8.90
C ALA A 89 -4.03 3.29 10.36
N LEU A 90 -2.95 3.95 10.83
CA LEU A 90 -2.87 4.54 12.17
C LEU A 90 -4.00 5.54 12.47
N ALA A 91 -4.51 6.22 11.45
CA ALA A 91 -5.66 7.13 11.63
C ALA A 91 -6.91 6.41 12.16
N GLY A 92 -7.03 5.10 11.91
CA GLY A 92 -8.11 4.27 12.44
C GLY A 92 -8.09 4.10 13.96
N LEU A 93 -6.94 4.35 14.60
CA LEU A 93 -6.77 4.28 16.05
C LEU A 93 -7.09 5.61 16.77
N LEU A 94 -7.40 6.68 16.05
CA LEU A 94 -7.89 7.92 16.62
C LEU A 94 -9.40 7.84 16.86
N ASP A 95 -9.89 8.61 17.85
CA ASP A 95 -11.31 8.80 18.06
C ASP A 95 -11.98 9.36 16.81
N GLU A 96 -13.15 8.87 16.48
CA GLU A 96 -13.85 9.28 15.26
C GLU A 96 -14.07 10.80 15.22
N TRP A 97 -14.43 11.38 16.36
CA TRP A 97 -14.64 12.81 16.53
C TRP A 97 -13.91 13.33 17.77
N THR A 98 -13.24 14.47 17.65
CA THR A 98 -12.57 15.14 18.77
C THR A 98 -12.96 16.61 18.85
N PRO A 99 -13.19 17.16 20.07
CA PRO A 99 -13.55 18.55 20.24
C PRO A 99 -12.35 19.47 20.01
N VAL A 100 -12.59 20.58 19.31
CA VAL A 100 -11.61 21.66 19.07
C VAL A 100 -12.26 23.03 19.30
N ILE A 101 -11.46 24.05 19.63
CA ILE A 101 -11.91 25.43 19.69
C ILE A 101 -12.33 25.86 18.29
N ALA A 102 -13.55 26.30 18.10
CA ALA A 102 -14.06 26.75 16.80
C ALA A 102 -13.20 27.88 16.24
N GLY A 103 -12.70 27.72 15.00
CA GLY A 103 -11.86 28.69 14.33
C GLY A 103 -10.41 28.77 14.83
N ALA A 104 -9.97 27.87 15.70
CA ALA A 104 -8.56 27.76 16.07
C ALA A 104 -7.77 27.08 14.96
N GLU A 105 -6.61 27.63 14.60
CA GLU A 105 -5.77 27.12 13.52
C GLU A 105 -5.17 25.76 13.82
N LEU A 106 -4.77 25.53 15.08
CA LEU A 106 -4.04 24.31 15.49
C LEU A 106 -4.90 23.17 16.00
N GLY A 107 -6.23 23.28 15.95
CA GLY A 107 -7.10 22.19 16.46
C GLY A 107 -6.98 21.96 17.96
N GLU A 108 -6.84 23.03 18.73
CA GLU A 108 -6.63 23.03 20.17
C GLU A 108 -7.85 22.51 20.94
N HIS A 109 -7.60 21.76 22.00
CA HIS A 109 -8.68 21.27 22.88
C HIS A 109 -9.29 22.46 23.65
N PRO A 110 -10.65 22.59 23.75
CA PRO A 110 -11.27 23.71 24.44
C PRO A 110 -10.86 23.91 25.89
N LEU A 111 -10.49 22.82 26.60
CA LEU A 111 -10.00 22.86 27.98
C LEU A 111 -8.49 23.10 28.10
N HIS A 112 -7.73 22.98 27.01
CA HIS A 112 -6.28 23.13 26.96
C HIS A 112 -5.82 23.96 25.77
N PRO A 113 -6.17 25.27 25.72
CA PRO A 113 -5.69 26.15 24.68
C PRO A 113 -4.19 26.35 24.80
N ILE A 114 -3.45 26.21 23.68
CA ILE A 114 -1.98 26.33 23.65
C ILE A 114 -1.50 27.63 23.05
N THR A 115 -2.27 28.24 22.14
CA THR A 115 -1.90 29.54 21.55
C THR A 115 -2.37 30.71 22.43
N PRO A 116 -1.66 31.88 22.40
CA PRO A 116 -2.10 33.07 23.12
C PRO A 116 -3.49 33.54 22.72
N LEU A 117 -3.83 33.48 21.44
CA LEU A 117 -5.15 33.85 20.93
C LEU A 117 -6.27 32.97 21.52
N SER A 118 -6.08 31.64 21.47
CA SER A 118 -7.07 30.70 22.02
C SER A 118 -7.22 30.84 23.54
N ARG A 119 -6.12 31.10 24.25
CA ARG A 119 -6.17 31.36 25.71
C ARG A 119 -6.97 32.61 26.03
N ARG A 120 -6.75 33.72 25.30
CA ARG A 120 -7.57 34.95 25.49
C ARG A 120 -9.05 34.67 25.21
N ARG A 121 -9.38 34.04 24.07
CA ARG A 121 -10.76 33.69 23.74
C ARG A 121 -11.44 32.82 24.79
N ALA A 122 -10.71 31.82 25.30
CA ALA A 122 -11.23 30.95 26.36
C ALA A 122 -11.46 31.70 27.68
N ALA A 123 -10.59 32.65 28.03
CA ALA A 123 -10.77 33.48 29.23
C ALA A 123 -11.94 34.48 29.08
N GLU A 124 -12.13 35.04 27.89
CA GLU A 124 -13.21 36.02 27.62
C GLU A 124 -14.59 35.35 27.54
N LEU A 125 -14.69 34.20 26.87
CA LEU A 125 -15.98 33.55 26.61
C LEU A 125 -16.38 32.51 27.68
N GLY A 126 -15.42 32.01 28.47
CA GLY A 126 -15.73 31.01 29.52
C GLY A 126 -16.48 29.81 28.94
N ASP A 127 -17.59 29.46 29.56
CA ASP A 127 -18.42 28.30 29.17
C ASP A 127 -19.16 28.49 27.84
N ASP A 128 -19.25 29.70 27.32
CA ASP A 128 -19.82 30.01 26.01
C ASP A 128 -18.81 29.87 24.86
N LEU A 129 -17.53 29.50 25.14
CA LEU A 129 -16.53 29.27 24.12
C LEU A 129 -17.04 28.26 23.09
N PRO A 130 -17.13 28.63 21.80
CA PRO A 130 -17.66 27.73 20.78
C PRO A 130 -16.75 26.52 20.55
N VAL A 131 -17.35 25.33 20.50
CA VAL A 131 -16.69 24.05 20.23
C VAL A 131 -17.11 23.55 18.86
N GLN A 132 -16.14 23.15 18.07
CA GLN A 132 -16.28 22.44 16.79
C GLN A 132 -15.72 21.04 16.93
N TRP A 133 -16.16 20.12 16.09
CA TRP A 133 -15.70 18.73 16.10
C TRP A 133 -14.91 18.44 14.85
N ARG A 134 -13.74 17.85 15.02
CA ARG A 134 -12.86 17.42 13.94
C ARG A 134 -12.89 15.91 13.80
N HIS A 135 -13.12 15.43 12.58
CA HIS A 135 -13.10 14.01 12.29
C HIS A 135 -11.65 13.48 12.25
N ARG A 136 -11.42 12.22 12.63
CA ARG A 136 -10.07 11.60 12.66
C ARG A 136 -9.33 11.69 11.32
N SER A 137 -10.03 11.67 10.17
CA SER A 137 -9.38 11.81 8.86
C SER A 137 -8.70 13.18 8.64
N GLU A 138 -9.07 14.20 9.43
CA GLU A 138 -8.46 15.54 9.40
C GLU A 138 -7.30 15.66 10.40
N ARG A 139 -7.07 14.62 11.22
CA ARG A 139 -6.03 14.57 12.25
C ARG A 139 -4.82 13.73 11.82
N TYR A 140 -4.83 13.21 10.61
CA TYR A 140 -3.71 12.55 9.97
C TYR A 140 -3.18 13.43 8.85
N THR A 141 -1.91 13.77 8.92
CA THR A 141 -1.23 14.60 7.93
C THR A 141 0.00 13.87 7.40
N GLU A 142 0.18 13.86 6.09
CA GLU A 142 1.24 13.13 5.41
C GLU A 142 2.06 14.07 4.53
N LYS A 143 3.38 13.98 4.61
CA LYS A 143 4.34 14.67 3.74
C LYS A 143 5.30 13.66 3.15
N LEU A 144 5.47 13.70 1.85
CA LEU A 144 6.62 13.07 1.19
C LEU A 144 7.82 14.00 1.37
N ALA A 145 8.87 13.48 1.98
CA ALA A 145 10.14 14.19 2.06
C ALA A 145 10.78 14.30 0.69
N THR A 146 11.33 15.47 0.39
CA THR A 146 12.07 15.74 -0.83
C THR A 146 13.24 16.67 -0.46
N PRO A 147 14.36 16.67 -1.22
CA PRO A 147 15.52 17.52 -0.92
C PRO A 147 15.20 19.02 -0.91
N ASP A 148 14.18 19.46 -1.61
CA ASP A 148 13.69 20.84 -1.68
C ASP A 148 12.63 21.18 -0.63
N THR A 149 12.22 20.23 0.22
CA THR A 149 11.32 20.50 1.35
C THR A 149 11.91 21.62 2.22
N ALA A 150 11.09 22.64 2.52
CA ALA A 150 11.52 23.76 3.33
C ALA A 150 11.15 23.58 4.82
N VAL A 151 11.91 24.21 5.72
CA VAL A 151 11.56 24.28 7.15
C VAL A 151 10.18 24.93 7.32
N ALA A 152 9.87 25.94 6.52
CA ALA A 152 8.57 26.61 6.49
C ALA A 152 7.42 25.66 6.25
N ASP A 153 7.57 24.65 5.40
CA ASP A 153 6.53 23.67 5.09
C ASP A 153 6.17 22.83 6.32
N LEU A 154 7.17 22.40 7.08
CA LEU A 154 6.98 21.50 8.21
C LEU A 154 6.71 22.24 9.52
N ILE A 155 7.44 23.30 9.78
CA ILE A 155 7.40 24.01 11.06
C ILE A 155 6.59 25.29 10.94
N GLY A 156 6.84 26.06 9.88
CA GLY A 156 6.23 27.37 9.64
C GLY A 156 7.25 28.46 9.42
N ASP A 157 6.74 29.63 9.07
CA ASP A 157 7.53 30.85 8.88
C ASP A 157 6.75 32.09 9.36
N VAL A 158 7.41 33.22 9.44
CA VAL A 158 6.78 34.51 9.73
C VAL A 158 5.92 34.93 8.56
N ASP A 159 4.66 35.26 8.82
CA ASP A 159 3.71 35.77 7.83
C ASP A 159 4.09 37.19 7.40
N PRO A 160 4.56 37.41 6.16
CA PRO A 160 5.00 38.73 5.70
C PRO A 160 3.85 39.74 5.66
N VAL A 161 2.61 39.31 5.51
CA VAL A 161 1.43 40.22 5.47
C VAL A 161 1.21 40.80 6.86
N LYS A 162 1.24 39.99 7.90
CA LYS A 162 1.06 40.42 9.29
C LYS A 162 2.20 41.36 9.75
N VAL A 163 3.42 41.13 9.26
CA VAL A 163 4.56 42.04 9.50
C VAL A 163 4.35 43.39 8.79
N ALA A 164 3.86 43.38 7.54
CA ALA A 164 3.56 44.59 6.81
C ALA A 164 2.43 45.39 7.48
N GLU A 165 1.54 44.74 8.21
CA GLU A 165 0.49 45.37 9.04
C GLU A 165 1.04 46.01 10.34
N GLY A 166 2.36 45.96 10.56
CA GLY A 166 3.04 46.55 11.72
C GLY A 166 3.18 45.67 12.94
N ARG A 167 2.92 44.37 12.84
CA ARG A 167 3.16 43.41 13.93
C ARG A 167 4.64 43.12 14.10
N SER A 168 5.06 42.86 15.33
CA SER A 168 6.43 42.45 15.65
C SER A 168 6.76 41.07 15.11
N LEU A 169 7.97 40.88 14.60
CA LEU A 169 8.46 39.54 14.17
C LEU A 169 8.45 38.50 15.29
N GLY A 170 8.57 38.93 16.55
CA GLY A 170 8.49 38.03 17.72
C GLY A 170 7.11 37.78 18.26
N ASP A 171 6.06 38.34 17.63
CA ASP A 171 4.69 38.09 18.03
C ASP A 171 4.25 36.69 17.56
N PRO A 172 3.83 35.79 18.47
CA PRO A 172 3.33 34.46 18.12
C PRO A 172 2.20 34.48 17.09
N GLU A 173 1.41 35.55 17.02
CA GLU A 173 0.32 35.70 16.06
C GLU A 173 0.80 36.06 14.65
N THR A 174 2.09 36.39 14.47
CA THR A 174 2.70 36.67 13.17
C THR A 174 3.13 35.38 12.47
N ILE A 175 3.12 34.25 13.14
CA ILE A 175 3.58 32.97 12.59
C ILE A 175 2.49 32.35 11.71
N HIS A 176 2.88 31.91 10.53
CA HIS A 176 2.15 30.99 9.70
C HIS A 176 2.64 29.58 10.02
N TYR A 177 1.79 28.77 10.64
CA TYR A 177 2.19 27.43 11.10
C TYR A 177 2.32 26.46 9.92
N GLY A 178 3.39 25.65 9.97
CA GLY A 178 3.62 24.53 9.06
C GLY A 178 2.78 23.31 9.41
N LEU A 179 3.07 22.22 8.69
CA LEU A 179 2.35 20.95 8.78
C LEU A 179 2.35 20.35 10.19
N VAL A 180 3.50 20.36 10.89
CA VAL A 180 3.64 19.71 12.20
C VAL A 180 2.80 20.40 13.28
N PRO A 181 2.88 21.73 13.48
CA PRO A 181 2.01 22.42 14.42
C PRO A 181 0.51 22.28 14.10
N ARG A 182 0.12 22.31 12.81
CA ARG A 182 -1.27 22.12 12.39
C ARG A 182 -1.82 20.73 12.66
N ALA A 183 -0.94 19.74 12.78
CA ALA A 183 -1.30 18.37 13.16
C ALA A 183 -1.40 18.18 14.67
N HIS A 184 -1.39 19.25 15.47
CA HIS A 184 -1.58 19.16 16.92
C HIS A 184 -2.78 18.29 17.28
N ARG A 185 -2.58 17.38 18.26
CA ARG A 185 -3.52 16.31 18.65
C ARG A 185 -3.83 15.33 17.52
N GLY A 186 -2.84 15.06 16.65
CA GLY A 186 -2.96 14.13 15.52
C GLY A 186 -1.66 13.42 15.20
N ILE A 187 -1.62 12.85 14.03
CA ILE A 187 -0.50 12.05 13.51
C ILE A 187 0.16 12.81 12.38
N VAL A 188 1.49 12.94 12.46
CA VAL A 188 2.33 13.44 11.38
C VAL A 188 3.11 12.26 10.78
N ALA A 189 2.83 11.96 9.52
CA ALA A 189 3.54 10.94 8.77
C ALA A 189 4.52 11.58 7.78
N ILE A 190 5.80 11.22 7.88
CA ILE A 190 6.85 11.67 6.96
C ILE A 190 7.34 10.46 6.17
N ASN A 191 6.99 10.41 4.90
CA ASN A 191 7.47 9.38 3.99
C ASN A 191 8.86 9.78 3.46
N GLU A 192 9.74 8.79 3.31
CA GLU A 192 11.12 8.92 2.82
C GLU A 192 11.92 9.93 3.68
N LEU A 193 11.84 9.81 5.01
CA LEU A 193 12.48 10.72 5.98
C LEU A 193 13.96 11.03 5.67
N PRO A 194 14.81 10.08 5.21
CA PRO A 194 16.19 10.35 4.85
C PRO A 194 16.39 11.41 3.75
N ASP A 195 15.39 11.66 2.91
CA ASP A 195 15.46 12.68 1.85
C ASP A 195 15.36 14.12 2.39
N LEU A 196 14.99 14.30 3.66
CA LEU A 196 15.01 15.62 4.29
C LEU A 196 16.44 16.09 4.54
N ALA A 197 16.73 17.34 4.17
CA ALA A 197 17.99 17.97 4.54
C ALA A 197 18.20 17.96 6.06
N GLU A 198 19.46 17.79 6.52
CA GLU A 198 19.81 17.68 7.94
C GLU A 198 19.23 18.82 8.80
N ARG A 199 19.24 20.06 8.28
CA ARG A 199 18.67 21.22 8.98
C ARG A 199 17.18 21.08 9.31
N ILE A 200 16.43 20.35 8.47
CA ILE A 200 15.00 20.10 8.68
C ILE A 200 14.82 18.99 9.71
N GLN A 201 15.64 17.95 9.64
CA GLN A 201 15.66 16.89 10.63
C GLN A 201 15.98 17.43 12.04
N VAL A 202 16.88 18.41 12.15
CA VAL A 202 17.16 19.12 13.43
C VAL A 202 15.93 19.88 13.92
N SER A 203 15.16 20.50 13.02
CA SER A 203 13.93 21.21 13.41
C SER A 203 12.84 20.23 13.92
N LEU A 204 12.74 19.03 13.33
CA LEU A 204 11.87 17.97 13.82
C LEU A 204 12.34 17.46 15.19
N LEU A 205 13.64 17.31 15.41
CA LEU A 205 14.20 16.92 16.69
C LEU A 205 13.75 17.89 17.80
N ASN A 206 13.81 19.20 17.58
CA ASN A 206 13.34 20.19 18.53
C ASN A 206 11.86 20.01 18.88
N VAL A 207 11.02 19.72 17.88
CA VAL A 207 9.58 19.44 18.13
C VAL A 207 9.39 18.20 18.98
N MET A 208 10.15 17.13 18.73
CA MET A 208 10.02 15.86 19.46
C MET A 208 10.56 15.96 20.91
N GLU A 209 11.60 16.72 21.12
CA GLU A 209 12.30 16.81 22.40
C GLU A 209 11.71 17.90 23.29
N GLU A 210 11.70 19.13 22.79
CA GLU A 210 11.31 20.32 23.56
C GLU A 210 9.82 20.66 23.40
N ARG A 211 9.15 20.04 22.43
CA ARG A 211 7.78 20.37 22.01
C ARG A 211 7.61 21.84 21.64
N ASP A 212 8.70 22.46 21.19
CA ASP A 212 8.79 23.86 20.80
C ASP A 212 9.00 23.96 19.30
N ILE A 213 8.63 25.12 18.74
CA ILE A 213 8.98 25.47 17.37
C ILE A 213 9.92 26.66 17.36
N GLN A 214 10.94 26.63 16.52
CA GLN A 214 11.84 27.73 16.26
C GLN A 214 11.64 28.28 14.86
N VAL A 215 11.26 29.55 14.77
CA VAL A 215 11.04 30.26 13.50
C VAL A 215 11.94 31.48 13.45
N ARG A 216 12.86 31.52 12.49
CA ARG A 216 13.83 32.63 12.30
C ARG A 216 14.57 33.07 13.59
N GLY A 217 14.90 32.11 14.45
CA GLY A 217 15.59 32.42 15.71
C GLY A 217 14.67 32.79 16.87
N TYR A 218 13.37 32.93 16.64
CA TYR A 218 12.39 33.08 17.72
C TYR A 218 11.89 31.71 18.17
N THR A 219 11.97 31.44 19.47
CA THR A 219 11.45 30.23 20.09
C THR A 219 10.01 30.49 20.51
N LEU A 220 9.08 29.77 19.86
CA LEU A 220 7.67 29.76 20.26
C LEU A 220 7.39 28.50 21.04
N ARG A 221 7.13 28.63 22.33
CA ARG A 221 6.76 27.50 23.20
C ARG A 221 5.31 27.11 22.97
N LEU A 222 5.11 26.06 22.19
CA LEU A 222 3.83 25.43 21.96
C LEU A 222 3.92 23.99 22.45
N PRO A 223 3.18 23.61 23.51
CA PRO A 223 3.17 22.23 23.98
C PRO A 223 2.44 21.33 22.96
N LEU A 224 3.12 21.07 21.85
CA LEU A 224 2.58 20.26 20.77
C LEU A 224 2.39 18.81 21.22
N ASP A 225 1.21 18.29 20.98
CA ASP A 225 0.85 16.91 21.21
C ASP A 225 0.66 16.23 19.83
N VAL A 226 1.67 15.50 19.39
CA VAL A 226 1.69 14.82 18.09
C VAL A 226 2.31 13.44 18.23
N LEU A 227 1.81 12.48 17.46
CA LEU A 227 2.52 11.24 17.16
C LEU A 227 3.27 11.45 15.83
N LEU A 228 4.60 11.38 15.88
CA LEU A 228 5.43 11.42 14.69
C LEU A 228 5.71 10.00 14.21
N VAL A 229 5.37 9.71 12.96
CA VAL A 229 5.66 8.45 12.30
C VAL A 229 6.39 8.72 10.99
N ALA A 230 7.33 7.85 10.64
CA ALA A 230 8.12 8.05 9.43
C ALA A 230 8.33 6.75 8.67
N SER A 231 8.63 6.85 7.39
CA SER A 231 9.15 5.73 6.61
C SER A 231 10.55 6.03 6.07
N ALA A 232 11.35 4.98 5.91
CA ALA A 232 12.66 5.04 5.30
C ALA A 232 12.94 3.73 4.54
N ASN A 233 13.78 3.82 3.51
CA ASN A 233 14.30 2.65 2.82
C ASN A 233 15.73 2.37 3.33
N PRO A 234 16.15 1.10 3.49
CA PRO A 234 17.48 0.76 3.94
C PRO A 234 18.59 1.32 3.07
N GLU A 235 18.36 1.43 1.77
CA GLU A 235 19.30 1.95 0.79
C GLU A 235 19.53 3.45 0.87
N ASP A 236 18.50 4.19 1.25
CA ASP A 236 18.60 5.64 1.39
C ASP A 236 19.61 6.03 2.50
N TYR A 237 19.94 5.09 3.41
CA TYR A 237 21.01 5.28 4.40
C TYR A 237 22.43 5.30 3.80
N THR A 238 22.60 4.82 2.57
CA THR A 238 23.92 4.70 1.93
C THR A 238 24.14 5.68 0.79
N ASN A 239 23.08 6.09 0.06
CA ASN A 239 23.24 6.77 -1.23
C ASN A 239 22.61 8.16 -1.33
N ARG A 240 21.55 8.49 -0.61
CA ARG A 240 20.80 9.76 -0.79
C ARG A 240 20.71 10.64 0.45
N GLY A 241 20.90 10.08 1.61
CA GLY A 241 20.77 10.77 2.87
C GLY A 241 20.64 9.77 4.02
N ARG A 242 20.78 10.26 5.22
CA ARG A 242 20.63 9.45 6.43
C ARG A 242 19.78 10.19 7.45
N ILE A 243 19.09 9.45 8.27
CA ILE A 243 18.50 10.02 9.47
C ILE A 243 19.66 10.41 10.41
N ILE A 244 19.73 11.66 10.83
CA ILE A 244 20.77 12.09 11.78
C ILE A 244 20.64 11.29 13.08
N THR A 245 21.77 10.91 13.66
CA THR A 245 21.80 10.06 14.86
C THR A 245 20.93 10.58 16.00
N PRO A 246 20.92 11.89 16.34
CA PRO A 246 20.05 12.41 17.40
C PRO A 246 18.55 12.20 17.10
N LEU A 247 18.12 12.37 15.85
CA LEU A 247 16.73 12.17 15.46
C LEU A 247 16.36 10.68 15.50
N LYS A 248 17.27 9.81 15.02
CA LYS A 248 17.06 8.35 15.09
C LYS A 248 16.92 7.88 16.54
N ASP A 249 17.70 8.41 17.47
CA ASP A 249 17.64 8.09 18.89
C ASP A 249 16.31 8.53 19.56
N ARG A 250 15.67 9.56 19.00
CA ARG A 250 14.38 10.07 19.50
C ARG A 250 13.16 9.27 19.03
N PHE A 251 13.27 8.59 17.89
CA PHE A 251 12.27 7.59 17.55
C PHE A 251 12.39 6.41 18.52
N GLY A 252 11.37 6.18 19.33
CA GLY A 252 11.40 5.13 20.35
C GLY A 252 11.34 3.73 19.77
N ALA A 253 10.95 3.58 18.50
CA ALA A 253 10.86 2.30 17.82
C ALA A 253 11.21 2.37 16.32
N GLU A 254 11.99 1.39 15.87
CA GLU A 254 12.21 1.06 14.47
C GLU A 254 11.51 -0.26 14.19
N VAL A 255 10.55 -0.28 13.26
CA VAL A 255 9.81 -1.47 12.87
C VAL A 255 10.15 -1.80 11.41
N ARG A 256 10.67 -3.01 11.18
CA ARG A 256 11.06 -3.46 9.85
C ARG A 256 9.93 -4.15 9.15
N THR A 257 9.57 -3.64 7.97
CA THR A 257 8.62 -4.28 7.05
C THR A 257 9.33 -5.27 6.14
N HIS A 258 8.55 -6.11 5.48
CA HIS A 258 9.03 -7.11 4.53
C HIS A 258 7.99 -7.30 3.40
N TYR A 259 8.36 -7.99 2.34
CA TYR A 259 7.39 -8.47 1.35
C TYR A 259 6.56 -9.63 1.92
N PRO A 260 5.40 -9.97 1.34
CA PRO A 260 4.61 -11.12 1.76
C PRO A 260 5.49 -12.38 1.85
N LEU A 261 5.48 -13.03 3.01
CA LEU A 261 6.31 -14.20 3.27
C LEU A 261 5.72 -15.46 2.62
N GLU A 262 4.40 -15.57 2.69
CA GLU A 262 3.67 -16.70 2.12
C GLU A 262 3.05 -16.35 0.78
N LEU A 263 2.88 -17.36 -0.08
CA LEU A 263 2.23 -17.20 -1.38
C LEU A 263 0.77 -16.75 -1.23
N THR A 264 0.10 -17.23 -0.20
CA THR A 264 -1.28 -16.86 0.14
C THR A 264 -1.43 -15.39 0.45
N ASP A 265 -0.44 -14.79 1.11
CA ASP A 265 -0.45 -13.36 1.44
C ASP A 265 -0.27 -12.50 0.18
N GLU A 266 0.64 -12.93 -0.74
CA GLU A 266 0.81 -12.25 -2.03
C GLU A 266 -0.49 -12.29 -2.84
N LEU A 267 -1.17 -13.44 -2.88
CA LEU A 267 -2.47 -13.60 -3.54
C LEU A 267 -3.55 -12.74 -2.90
N ALA A 268 -3.58 -12.66 -1.58
CA ALA A 268 -4.53 -11.83 -0.85
C ALA A 268 -4.32 -10.33 -1.14
N VAL A 269 -3.07 -9.88 -1.18
CA VAL A 269 -2.72 -8.50 -1.57
C VAL A 269 -3.14 -8.21 -3.01
N MET A 270 -2.86 -9.12 -3.96
CA MET A 270 -3.29 -8.97 -5.35
C MET A 270 -4.82 -8.88 -5.46
N GLY A 271 -5.54 -9.78 -4.78
CA GLY A 271 -7.00 -9.80 -4.79
C GLY A 271 -7.66 -8.56 -4.17
N GLN A 272 -6.96 -7.92 -3.22
CA GLN A 272 -7.44 -6.69 -2.55
C GLN A 272 -7.17 -5.43 -3.37
N GLU A 273 -6.03 -5.37 -4.07
CA GLU A 273 -5.52 -4.13 -4.68
C GLU A 273 -5.75 -4.05 -6.19
N ALA A 274 -5.85 -5.19 -6.89
CA ALA A 274 -5.97 -5.19 -8.34
C ALA A 274 -7.39 -4.84 -8.80
N ASP A 275 -7.48 -3.93 -9.78
CA ASP A 275 -8.74 -3.61 -10.48
C ASP A 275 -8.81 -4.40 -11.78
N LEU A 276 -9.42 -5.59 -11.70
CA LEU A 276 -9.44 -6.54 -12.80
C LEU A 276 -10.60 -6.25 -13.77
N VAL A 277 -10.28 -5.82 -14.98
CA VAL A 277 -11.23 -5.52 -16.06
C VAL A 277 -11.81 -6.78 -16.73
N ALA A 278 -11.26 -7.94 -16.43
CA ALA A 278 -11.76 -9.26 -16.86
C ALA A 278 -11.45 -10.30 -15.78
N PRO A 279 -12.24 -11.40 -15.68
CA PRO A 279 -11.95 -12.49 -14.76
C PRO A 279 -10.57 -13.11 -15.02
N VAL A 280 -9.77 -13.20 -13.96
CA VAL A 280 -8.46 -13.88 -13.96
C VAL A 280 -8.57 -15.10 -13.04
N PRO A 281 -8.49 -16.33 -13.55
CA PRO A 281 -8.51 -17.55 -12.75
C PRO A 281 -7.44 -17.55 -11.67
N THR A 282 -7.75 -18.08 -10.48
CA THR A 282 -6.87 -18.07 -9.31
C THR A 282 -5.49 -18.66 -9.61
N PHE A 283 -5.40 -19.70 -10.44
CA PHE A 283 -4.11 -20.30 -10.79
C PHE A 283 -3.21 -19.37 -11.63
N LEU A 284 -3.79 -18.46 -12.43
CA LEU A 284 -3.01 -17.43 -13.13
C LEU A 284 -2.49 -16.38 -12.16
N LEU A 285 -3.29 -15.95 -11.19
CA LEU A 285 -2.81 -15.09 -10.10
C LEU A 285 -1.69 -15.77 -9.31
N GLU A 286 -1.79 -17.09 -9.08
CA GLU A 286 -0.74 -17.88 -8.43
C GLU A 286 0.56 -17.91 -9.25
N ILE A 287 0.47 -18.02 -10.58
CA ILE A 287 1.63 -17.92 -11.47
C ILE A 287 2.30 -16.56 -11.31
N LEU A 288 1.53 -15.47 -11.34
CA LEU A 288 2.04 -14.11 -11.21
C LEU A 288 2.66 -13.85 -9.83
N ALA A 289 2.05 -14.39 -8.77
CA ALA A 289 2.60 -14.32 -7.42
C ALA A 289 3.94 -15.06 -7.31
N ARG A 290 4.03 -16.30 -7.84
CA ARG A 290 5.28 -17.07 -7.90
C ARG A 290 6.34 -16.38 -8.75
N PHE A 291 5.93 -15.80 -9.88
CA PHE A 291 6.82 -15.04 -10.76
C PHE A 291 7.40 -13.82 -10.03
N THR A 292 6.57 -13.03 -9.34
CA THR A 292 7.03 -11.90 -8.54
C THR A 292 8.01 -12.31 -7.44
N ARG A 293 7.75 -13.42 -6.75
CA ARG A 293 8.67 -13.97 -5.75
C ARG A 293 9.99 -14.44 -6.37
N ALA A 294 9.94 -15.12 -7.51
CA ALA A 294 11.13 -15.53 -8.23
C ALA A 294 11.99 -14.35 -8.70
N LEU A 295 11.36 -13.23 -9.08
CA LEU A 295 12.07 -11.98 -9.41
C LEU A 295 12.78 -11.40 -8.19
N ARG A 296 12.15 -11.38 -7.01
CA ARG A 296 12.77 -10.93 -5.74
C ARG A 296 13.97 -11.80 -5.32
N GLU A 297 13.97 -13.07 -5.67
CA GLU A 297 15.04 -14.02 -5.36
C GLU A 297 16.12 -14.10 -6.45
N SER A 298 15.88 -13.50 -7.61
CA SER A 298 16.78 -13.58 -8.75
C SER A 298 17.98 -12.64 -8.61
N SER A 299 19.18 -13.16 -8.80
CA SER A 299 20.41 -12.35 -8.88
C SER A 299 20.49 -11.45 -10.12
N ALA A 300 19.64 -11.69 -11.11
CA ALA A 300 19.56 -10.86 -12.31
C ALA A 300 18.79 -9.54 -12.08
N VAL A 301 18.01 -9.46 -10.99
CA VAL A 301 17.30 -8.23 -10.59
C VAL A 301 18.11 -7.54 -9.50
N ASP A 302 18.24 -6.22 -9.60
CA ASP A 302 18.91 -5.43 -8.58
C ASP A 302 18.14 -5.54 -7.25
N GLN A 303 18.76 -6.23 -6.29
CA GLN A 303 18.18 -6.45 -4.97
C GLN A 303 18.01 -5.16 -4.18
N GLY A 304 18.82 -4.15 -4.50
CA GLY A 304 18.76 -2.84 -3.93
C GLY A 304 17.48 -2.08 -4.29
N SER A 305 17.01 -2.21 -5.51
CA SER A 305 15.78 -1.59 -5.99
C SER A 305 14.51 -2.31 -5.49
N GLY A 306 14.60 -3.62 -5.21
CA GLY A 306 13.50 -4.46 -4.79
C GLY A 306 12.38 -4.63 -5.84
N VAL A 307 11.56 -5.66 -5.70
CA VAL A 307 10.38 -5.88 -6.54
C VAL A 307 9.12 -5.63 -5.73
N SER A 308 8.56 -4.44 -5.93
CA SER A 308 7.39 -3.95 -5.20
C SER A 308 6.17 -4.88 -5.35
N ALA A 309 5.33 -4.98 -4.32
CA ALA A 309 4.01 -5.61 -4.42
C ALA A 309 3.11 -4.96 -5.50
N ARG A 310 3.39 -3.70 -5.88
CA ARG A 310 2.72 -3.06 -7.04
C ARG A 310 3.04 -3.75 -8.37
N PHE A 311 4.13 -4.52 -8.44
CA PHE A 311 4.46 -5.30 -9.64
C PHE A 311 3.46 -6.45 -9.82
N SER A 312 3.18 -7.25 -8.78
CA SER A 312 2.22 -8.36 -8.86
C SER A 312 0.79 -7.87 -9.14
N VAL A 313 0.39 -6.74 -8.55
CA VAL A 313 -0.90 -6.08 -8.84
C VAL A 313 -0.97 -5.66 -10.31
N ALA A 314 0.02 -4.92 -10.80
CA ALA A 314 0.07 -4.47 -12.19
C ALA A 314 0.15 -5.66 -13.18
N ALA A 315 0.80 -6.76 -12.80
CA ALA A 315 0.84 -7.97 -13.61
C ALA A 315 -0.57 -8.59 -13.76
N ALA A 316 -1.34 -8.67 -12.66
CA ALA A 316 -2.72 -9.16 -12.70
C ALA A 316 -3.62 -8.27 -13.56
N GLU A 317 -3.51 -6.95 -13.42
CA GLU A 317 -4.25 -5.97 -14.23
C GLU A 317 -3.85 -6.06 -15.72
N THR A 318 -2.56 -6.26 -16.02
CA THR A 318 -2.08 -6.43 -17.40
C THR A 318 -2.65 -7.69 -18.04
N VAL A 319 -2.67 -8.82 -17.31
CA VAL A 319 -3.26 -10.08 -17.79
C VAL A 319 -4.76 -9.95 -18.02
N ALA A 320 -5.49 -9.27 -17.11
CA ALA A 320 -6.91 -9.00 -17.29
C ALA A 320 -7.18 -8.14 -18.53
N ALA A 321 -6.36 -7.12 -18.76
CA ALA A 321 -6.46 -6.25 -19.94
C ALA A 321 -6.09 -6.99 -21.24
N ALA A 322 -5.08 -7.85 -21.22
CA ALA A 322 -4.72 -8.71 -22.34
C ALA A 322 -5.86 -9.66 -22.72
N ALA A 323 -6.51 -10.27 -21.71
CA ALA A 323 -7.67 -11.12 -21.91
C ALA A 323 -8.83 -10.35 -22.56
N LEU A 324 -9.11 -9.14 -22.12
CA LEU A 324 -10.14 -8.29 -22.69
C LEU A 324 -9.84 -7.93 -24.14
N ARG A 325 -8.58 -7.56 -24.45
CA ARG A 325 -8.12 -7.27 -25.81
C ARG A 325 -8.27 -8.51 -26.70
N ARG A 326 -7.80 -9.66 -26.23
CA ARG A 326 -7.91 -10.94 -26.96
C ARG A 326 -9.35 -11.30 -27.26
N ALA A 327 -10.25 -11.21 -26.26
CA ALA A 327 -11.66 -11.48 -26.45
C ALA A 327 -12.28 -10.58 -27.55
N ALA A 328 -11.93 -9.29 -27.55
CA ALA A 328 -12.41 -8.36 -28.56
C ALA A 328 -11.89 -8.72 -29.98
N LEU A 329 -10.61 -9.12 -30.12
CA LEU A 329 -10.03 -9.54 -31.38
C LEU A 329 -10.62 -10.87 -31.89
N ALA A 330 -10.91 -11.81 -30.98
CA ALA A 330 -11.49 -13.10 -31.30
C ALA A 330 -13.02 -13.06 -31.45
N GLY A 331 -13.66 -11.92 -31.22
CA GLY A 331 -15.12 -11.77 -31.28
C GLY A 331 -15.86 -12.51 -30.14
N GLU A 332 -15.21 -12.71 -29.00
CA GLU A 332 -15.80 -13.38 -27.83
C GLU A 332 -16.70 -12.42 -27.05
N PRO A 333 -17.89 -12.86 -26.60
CA PRO A 333 -18.81 -12.02 -25.82
C PRO A 333 -18.33 -11.80 -24.39
N HIS A 334 -17.51 -12.70 -23.84
CA HIS A 334 -16.97 -12.67 -22.49
C HIS A 334 -15.46 -12.87 -22.53
N ALA A 335 -14.75 -12.09 -21.74
CA ALA A 335 -13.32 -12.23 -21.56
C ALA A 335 -13.03 -13.07 -20.32
N THR A 336 -12.15 -14.06 -20.42
CA THR A 336 -11.56 -14.80 -19.31
C THR A 336 -10.07 -14.92 -19.58
N ALA A 337 -9.22 -14.58 -18.62
CA ALA A 337 -7.79 -14.67 -18.78
C ALA A 337 -7.33 -16.12 -19.00
N ARG A 338 -6.36 -16.29 -19.89
CA ARG A 338 -5.80 -17.57 -20.31
C ARG A 338 -4.28 -17.54 -20.19
N PRO A 339 -3.58 -18.67 -20.14
CA PRO A 339 -2.09 -18.72 -20.10
C PRO A 339 -1.40 -17.89 -21.19
N VAL A 340 -1.98 -17.81 -22.39
CA VAL A 340 -1.44 -16.96 -23.49
C VAL A 340 -1.37 -15.49 -23.09
N ASP A 341 -2.29 -14.99 -22.26
CA ASP A 341 -2.33 -13.59 -21.83
C ASP A 341 -1.16 -13.23 -20.89
N LEU A 342 -0.50 -14.24 -20.28
CA LEU A 342 0.71 -14.05 -19.45
C LEU A 342 1.91 -13.50 -20.22
N GLU A 343 1.98 -13.74 -21.54
CA GLU A 343 3.07 -13.33 -22.39
C GLU A 343 3.16 -11.79 -22.50
N SER A 344 2.07 -11.08 -22.23
CA SER A 344 2.02 -9.62 -22.17
C SER A 344 2.78 -9.02 -20.96
N VAL A 345 3.01 -9.78 -19.90
CA VAL A 345 3.56 -9.27 -18.63
C VAL A 345 5.02 -8.82 -18.77
N PRO A 346 5.96 -9.60 -19.35
CA PRO A 346 7.32 -9.17 -19.55
C PRO A 346 7.43 -7.88 -20.35
N ASP A 347 6.66 -7.73 -21.42
CA ASP A 347 6.73 -6.59 -22.32
C ASP A 347 6.27 -5.30 -21.67
N VAL A 348 5.15 -5.36 -20.93
CA VAL A 348 4.53 -4.18 -20.30
C VAL A 348 5.26 -3.77 -19.01
N LEU A 349 5.78 -4.74 -18.25
CA LEU A 349 6.28 -4.48 -16.90
C LEU A 349 7.81 -4.44 -16.77
N ARG A 350 8.57 -4.74 -17.84
CA ARG A 350 10.04 -4.70 -17.82
C ARG A 350 10.58 -3.38 -17.24
N GLY A 351 10.00 -2.26 -17.62
CA GLY A 351 10.39 -0.92 -17.14
C GLY A 351 10.09 -0.63 -15.65
N LYS A 352 9.45 -1.55 -14.94
CA LYS A 352 9.23 -1.46 -13.48
C LYS A 352 10.32 -2.17 -12.66
N LEU A 353 11.27 -2.80 -13.32
CA LEU A 353 12.37 -3.57 -12.72
C LEU A 353 13.70 -2.90 -13.05
N GLU A 354 14.60 -2.91 -12.09
CA GLU A 354 15.99 -2.57 -12.27
C GLU A 354 16.79 -3.88 -12.29
N PHE A 355 17.58 -4.08 -13.34
CA PHE A 355 18.36 -5.30 -13.51
C PHE A 355 19.79 -5.09 -12.99
N ALA A 356 20.41 -6.16 -12.52
CA ALA A 356 21.78 -6.13 -12.06
C ALA A 356 22.75 -5.78 -13.19
N SER A 357 23.85 -5.10 -12.86
CA SER A 357 24.90 -4.77 -13.84
C SER A 357 25.42 -6.04 -14.52
N GLY A 358 25.40 -6.06 -15.86
CA GLY A 358 25.80 -7.21 -16.67
C GLY A 358 24.65 -8.02 -17.25
N GLU A 359 23.41 -7.68 -16.94
CA GLU A 359 22.22 -8.30 -17.54
C GLU A 359 21.63 -7.48 -18.70
N GLU A 360 22.30 -6.40 -19.12
CA GLU A 360 21.85 -5.55 -20.23
C GLU A 360 21.66 -6.37 -21.50
N GLY A 361 20.45 -6.25 -22.09
CA GLY A 361 20.04 -6.94 -23.31
C GLY A 361 19.52 -8.36 -23.11
N ARG A 362 19.52 -8.90 -21.86
CA ARG A 362 19.00 -10.23 -21.52
C ARG A 362 17.74 -10.19 -20.67
N GLU A 363 17.23 -8.99 -20.41
CA GLU A 363 16.12 -8.75 -19.48
C GLU A 363 14.85 -9.53 -19.91
N ALA A 364 14.51 -9.48 -21.20
CA ALA A 364 13.34 -10.18 -21.74
C ALA A 364 13.48 -11.71 -21.60
N GLU A 365 14.68 -12.26 -21.89
CA GLU A 365 14.97 -13.69 -21.74
C GLU A 365 14.83 -14.14 -20.28
N THR A 366 15.38 -13.36 -19.35
CA THR A 366 15.31 -13.61 -17.93
C THR A 366 13.87 -13.60 -17.43
N LEU A 367 13.07 -12.60 -17.81
CA LEU A 367 11.66 -12.50 -17.43
C LEU A 367 10.86 -13.68 -17.97
N THR A 368 11.03 -14.01 -19.26
CA THR A 368 10.36 -15.15 -19.90
C THR A 368 10.73 -16.47 -19.20
N HIS A 369 12.01 -16.67 -18.87
CA HIS A 369 12.47 -17.86 -18.17
C HIS A 369 11.81 -17.99 -16.77
N LEU A 370 11.81 -16.93 -16.00
CA LEU A 370 11.21 -16.93 -14.65
C LEU A 370 9.69 -17.13 -14.70
N LEU A 371 9.01 -16.53 -15.69
CA LEU A 371 7.57 -16.72 -15.88
C LEU A 371 7.23 -18.17 -16.27
N ARG A 372 7.98 -18.77 -17.20
CA ARG A 372 7.83 -20.19 -17.57
C ARG A 372 8.08 -21.13 -16.37
N ARG A 373 9.07 -20.83 -15.54
CA ARG A 373 9.32 -21.57 -14.30
C ARG A 373 8.12 -21.46 -13.34
N ALA A 374 7.60 -20.25 -13.11
CA ALA A 374 6.44 -20.02 -12.26
C ALA A 374 5.20 -20.78 -12.76
N THR A 375 4.98 -20.79 -14.10
CA THR A 375 3.92 -21.55 -14.76
C THR A 375 4.07 -23.05 -14.52
N ALA A 376 5.27 -23.60 -14.73
CA ALA A 376 5.55 -25.02 -14.50
C ALA A 376 5.36 -25.42 -13.03
N ASP A 377 5.81 -24.59 -12.09
CA ASP A 377 5.69 -24.86 -10.66
C ASP A 377 4.23 -24.82 -10.19
N THR A 378 3.44 -23.88 -10.70
CA THR A 378 1.99 -23.78 -10.41
C THR A 378 1.24 -24.97 -11.01
N ALA A 379 1.49 -25.30 -12.26
CA ALA A 379 0.86 -26.46 -12.91
C ALA A 379 1.23 -27.75 -12.19
N ARG A 380 2.50 -27.95 -11.82
CA ARG A 380 2.95 -29.11 -11.02
C ARG A 380 2.22 -29.20 -9.69
N ALA A 381 2.04 -28.09 -8.99
CA ALA A 381 1.33 -28.05 -7.71
C ALA A 381 -0.14 -28.37 -7.86
N ARG A 382 -0.83 -27.74 -8.80
CA ARG A 382 -2.28 -27.84 -9.02
C ARG A 382 -2.69 -29.17 -9.68
N LEU A 383 -1.87 -29.68 -10.59
CA LEU A 383 -2.15 -30.92 -11.34
C LEU A 383 -1.44 -32.15 -10.72
N ARG A 384 -0.90 -32.03 -9.53
CA ARG A 384 -0.19 -33.11 -8.84
C ARG A 384 -1.05 -34.38 -8.72
N GLY A 385 -0.49 -35.53 -9.14
CA GLY A 385 -1.15 -36.84 -9.07
C GLY A 385 -2.16 -37.09 -10.21
N LEU A 386 -2.32 -36.18 -11.18
CA LEU A 386 -3.04 -36.47 -12.42
C LEU A 386 -2.10 -37.14 -13.42
N ASP A 387 -2.61 -38.21 -14.05
CA ASP A 387 -1.96 -38.77 -15.23
C ASP A 387 -2.41 -37.98 -16.48
N LEU A 388 -1.51 -37.15 -16.99
CA LEU A 388 -1.72 -36.36 -18.19
C LEU A 388 -1.26 -37.07 -19.47
N THR A 389 -0.76 -38.30 -19.39
CA THR A 389 -0.32 -39.09 -20.56
C THR A 389 -1.41 -39.26 -21.60
N PRO A 390 -2.68 -39.59 -21.23
CA PRO A 390 -3.75 -39.72 -22.20
C PRO A 390 -4.07 -38.42 -22.95
N LEU A 391 -3.91 -37.26 -22.27
CA LEU A 391 -4.08 -35.95 -22.90
C LEU A 391 -2.92 -35.69 -23.90
N ALA A 392 -1.69 -35.92 -23.48
CA ALA A 392 -0.52 -35.74 -24.37
C ALA A 392 -0.62 -36.60 -25.63
N GLU A 393 -0.94 -37.91 -25.49
CA GLU A 393 -1.13 -38.82 -26.65
C GLU A 393 -2.28 -38.39 -27.58
N ALA A 394 -3.35 -37.88 -27.00
CA ALA A 394 -4.50 -37.44 -27.81
C ALA A 394 -4.18 -36.14 -28.58
N VAL A 395 -3.47 -35.18 -27.92
CA VAL A 395 -3.04 -33.93 -28.56
C VAL A 395 -1.98 -34.20 -29.63
N SER A 396 -1.04 -35.11 -29.41
CA SER A 396 -0.07 -35.51 -30.43
C SER A 396 -0.71 -36.12 -31.69
N ARG A 397 -1.89 -36.76 -31.55
CA ARG A 397 -2.64 -37.29 -32.70
C ARG A 397 -3.51 -36.21 -33.38
N SER A 398 -3.98 -35.25 -32.63
CA SER A 398 -4.83 -34.17 -33.10
C SER A 398 -4.38 -32.85 -32.46
N PRO A 399 -3.45 -32.13 -33.10
CA PRO A 399 -2.87 -30.91 -32.56
C PRO A 399 -3.92 -29.87 -32.21
N VAL A 400 -3.72 -29.18 -31.08
CA VAL A 400 -4.61 -28.14 -30.56
C VAL A 400 -3.99 -26.78 -30.80
N ARG A 401 -4.75 -25.89 -31.43
CA ARG A 401 -4.37 -24.50 -31.66
C ARG A 401 -4.85 -23.61 -30.52
N THR A 402 -4.00 -22.73 -30.06
CA THR A 402 -4.27 -21.67 -29.10
C THR A 402 -3.68 -20.37 -29.61
N GLY A 403 -3.78 -19.27 -28.86
CA GLY A 403 -3.19 -17.99 -29.24
C GLY A 403 -4.16 -16.83 -29.12
N GLU A 404 -3.67 -15.65 -29.44
CA GLU A 404 -4.40 -14.40 -29.24
C GLU A 404 -5.67 -14.30 -30.10
N ARG A 405 -5.66 -14.90 -31.32
CA ARG A 405 -6.79 -14.88 -32.25
C ARG A 405 -7.66 -16.12 -32.22
N VAL A 406 -7.38 -17.07 -31.32
CA VAL A 406 -8.14 -18.32 -31.22
C VAL A 406 -9.19 -18.20 -30.12
N PRO A 407 -10.50 -18.22 -30.47
CA PRO A 407 -11.57 -18.17 -29.48
C PRO A 407 -11.51 -19.34 -28.49
N ALA A 408 -11.92 -19.11 -27.24
CA ALA A 408 -11.97 -20.14 -26.20
C ALA A 408 -12.83 -21.33 -26.62
N ALA A 409 -13.97 -21.08 -27.28
CA ALA A 409 -14.84 -22.13 -27.82
C ALA A 409 -14.15 -23.03 -28.86
N ALA A 410 -13.25 -22.44 -29.68
CA ALA A 410 -12.45 -23.20 -30.65
C ALA A 410 -11.41 -24.08 -29.94
N VAL A 411 -10.74 -23.55 -28.93
CA VAL A 411 -9.83 -24.35 -28.09
C VAL A 411 -10.54 -25.52 -27.45
N VAL A 412 -11.66 -25.27 -26.76
CA VAL A 412 -12.44 -26.31 -26.08
C VAL A 412 -12.97 -27.38 -27.06
N SER A 413 -13.42 -26.98 -28.24
CA SER A 413 -13.94 -27.92 -29.25
C SER A 413 -12.84 -28.78 -29.90
N ALA A 414 -11.60 -28.29 -29.95
CA ALA A 414 -10.44 -29.02 -30.43
C ALA A 414 -9.84 -30.00 -29.41
N LEU A 415 -10.21 -29.86 -28.12
CA LEU A 415 -9.73 -30.74 -27.09
C LEU A 415 -10.27 -32.18 -27.25
N PRO A 416 -9.44 -33.20 -27.06
CA PRO A 416 -9.87 -34.58 -27.06
C PRO A 416 -10.87 -34.82 -25.90
N ARG A 417 -11.89 -35.66 -26.11
CA ARG A 417 -12.83 -36.08 -25.07
C ARG A 417 -12.14 -37.03 -24.09
N ALA A 418 -11.37 -36.48 -23.13
CA ALA A 418 -10.65 -37.24 -22.15
C ALA A 418 -11.20 -36.96 -20.73
N ALA A 419 -11.40 -38.01 -19.94
CA ALA A 419 -11.91 -37.87 -18.57
C ALA A 419 -11.00 -37.00 -17.69
N VAL A 420 -9.70 -36.95 -18.01
CA VAL A 420 -8.72 -36.10 -17.29
C VAL A 420 -9.02 -34.59 -17.40
N LEU A 421 -9.69 -34.15 -18.48
CA LEU A 421 -10.07 -32.74 -18.63
C LEU A 421 -11.13 -32.31 -17.59
N THR A 422 -12.05 -33.18 -17.24
CA THR A 422 -13.03 -32.90 -16.17
C THR A 422 -12.33 -32.74 -14.84
N GLU A 423 -11.31 -33.56 -14.55
CA GLU A 423 -10.53 -33.43 -13.32
C GLU A 423 -9.61 -32.21 -13.30
N ILE A 424 -9.04 -31.84 -14.45
CA ILE A 424 -8.28 -30.59 -14.62
C ILE A 424 -9.19 -29.40 -14.32
N ALA A 425 -10.37 -29.35 -14.97
CA ALA A 425 -11.33 -28.28 -14.76
C ALA A 425 -11.77 -28.16 -13.29
N ARG A 426 -12.02 -29.29 -12.63
CA ARG A 426 -12.39 -29.33 -11.21
C ARG A 426 -11.28 -28.77 -10.30
N ARG A 427 -10.01 -29.14 -10.54
CA ARG A 427 -8.88 -28.67 -9.74
C ARG A 427 -8.51 -27.21 -9.96
N LEU A 428 -8.85 -26.67 -11.10
CA LEU A 428 -8.57 -25.31 -11.49
C LEU A 428 -9.80 -24.39 -11.39
N ASP A 429 -10.89 -24.86 -10.73
CA ASP A 429 -12.15 -24.13 -10.55
C ASP A 429 -12.78 -23.65 -11.89
N ALA A 430 -12.56 -24.42 -12.96
CA ALA A 430 -12.99 -24.10 -14.33
C ALA A 430 -14.21 -24.91 -14.79
N GLY A 431 -14.82 -25.69 -13.91
CA GLY A 431 -15.95 -26.56 -14.22
C GLY A 431 -17.30 -25.89 -14.01
N GLY A 432 -18.32 -26.34 -14.79
CA GLY A 432 -19.75 -26.05 -14.51
C GLY A 432 -20.26 -24.72 -15.07
N THR A 433 -19.53 -24.05 -15.94
CA THR A 433 -19.98 -22.82 -16.64
C THR A 433 -20.37 -23.12 -18.09
N GLU A 434 -21.37 -22.42 -18.62
CA GLU A 434 -21.66 -22.42 -20.06
C GLU A 434 -20.60 -21.65 -20.86
N ASP A 435 -19.85 -20.78 -20.21
CA ASP A 435 -18.75 -20.03 -20.79
C ASP A 435 -17.53 -20.95 -21.04
N PRO A 436 -17.03 -21.06 -22.29
CA PRO A 436 -15.84 -21.84 -22.60
C PRO A 436 -14.54 -21.28 -22.07
N GLY A 437 -14.51 -20.01 -21.65
CA GLY A 437 -13.32 -19.29 -21.21
C GLY A 437 -12.55 -19.98 -20.08
N PRO A 438 -13.18 -20.31 -18.94
CA PRO A 438 -12.52 -21.00 -17.84
C PRO A 438 -11.94 -22.37 -18.22
N MET A 439 -12.70 -23.15 -19.03
CA MET A 439 -12.25 -24.46 -19.51
C MET A 439 -11.04 -24.32 -20.44
N ALA A 440 -11.07 -23.37 -21.38
CA ALA A 440 -9.96 -23.11 -22.28
C ALA A 440 -8.71 -22.71 -21.49
N SER A 441 -8.87 -21.83 -20.48
CA SER A 441 -7.80 -21.40 -19.60
C SER A 441 -7.16 -22.58 -18.84
N ALA A 442 -7.98 -23.46 -18.27
CA ALA A 442 -7.51 -24.65 -17.56
C ALA A 442 -6.80 -25.66 -18.47
N ALA A 443 -7.37 -25.88 -19.67
CA ALA A 443 -6.76 -26.76 -20.65
C ALA A 443 -5.42 -26.27 -21.16
N GLU A 444 -5.32 -24.98 -21.47
CA GLU A 444 -4.05 -24.35 -21.89
C GLU A 444 -2.97 -24.46 -20.81
N LEU A 445 -3.30 -24.32 -19.52
CA LEU A 445 -2.32 -24.58 -18.46
C LEU A 445 -1.79 -26.01 -18.52
N ALA A 446 -2.66 -26.99 -18.76
CA ALA A 446 -2.22 -28.38 -18.87
C ALA A 446 -1.36 -28.62 -20.12
N LEU A 447 -1.72 -28.01 -21.26
CA LEU A 447 -0.91 -28.07 -22.48
C LEU A 447 0.45 -27.42 -22.31
N GLU A 448 0.50 -26.23 -21.73
CA GLU A 448 1.76 -25.52 -21.43
C GLU A 448 2.64 -26.34 -20.47
N TYR A 449 2.04 -26.95 -19.45
CA TYR A 449 2.78 -27.84 -18.55
C TYR A 449 3.36 -29.07 -19.27
N LEU A 450 2.59 -29.69 -20.17
CA LEU A 450 3.08 -30.81 -20.98
C LEU A 450 4.24 -30.39 -21.90
N PHE A 451 4.17 -29.20 -22.49
CA PHE A 451 5.27 -28.60 -23.24
C PHE A 451 6.51 -28.35 -22.36
N LEU A 452 6.34 -27.65 -21.25
CA LEU A 452 7.46 -27.34 -20.32
C LEU A 452 8.10 -28.61 -19.73
N THR A 453 7.36 -29.71 -19.66
CA THR A 453 7.88 -31.03 -19.24
C THR A 453 8.34 -31.91 -20.41
N ARG A 454 8.41 -31.35 -21.63
CA ARG A 454 8.88 -32.03 -22.86
C ARG A 454 8.04 -33.25 -23.27
N LYS A 455 6.77 -33.23 -22.97
CA LYS A 455 5.81 -34.27 -23.36
C LYS A 455 4.98 -33.90 -24.61
N LEU A 456 4.98 -32.64 -24.98
CA LEU A 456 4.41 -32.10 -26.21
C LEU A 456 5.41 -31.15 -26.88
N ALA A 457 5.30 -30.96 -28.18
CA ALA A 457 5.93 -29.88 -28.93
C ALA A 457 5.03 -28.63 -28.90
N LYS A 458 5.61 -27.46 -29.08
CA LYS A 458 4.92 -26.16 -29.20
C LYS A 458 5.53 -25.45 -30.40
N ASP A 459 4.74 -25.25 -31.45
CA ASP A 459 5.13 -24.52 -32.66
C ASP A 459 4.41 -23.17 -32.68
N GLU A 460 5.19 -22.11 -32.77
CA GLU A 460 4.70 -20.72 -32.88
C GLU A 460 4.69 -20.31 -34.36
N SER A 461 3.57 -19.77 -34.84
CA SER A 461 3.43 -19.29 -36.21
C SER A 461 3.34 -17.76 -36.25
N ASP A 462 3.69 -17.16 -37.43
CA ASP A 462 3.74 -15.71 -37.63
C ASP A 462 2.38 -14.99 -37.44
N ASP A 463 1.28 -15.72 -37.35
CA ASP A 463 -0.08 -15.19 -37.16
C ASP A 463 -0.55 -15.15 -35.69
N GLU A 464 0.36 -15.15 -34.74
CA GLU A 464 0.08 -15.14 -33.29
C GLU A 464 -0.71 -16.37 -32.82
N THR A 465 -0.59 -17.48 -33.56
CA THR A 465 -1.16 -18.76 -33.15
C THR A 465 -0.07 -19.72 -32.69
N VAL A 466 -0.43 -20.54 -31.71
CA VAL A 466 0.42 -21.56 -31.12
C VAL A 466 -0.25 -22.92 -31.32
N THR A 467 0.51 -23.89 -31.77
CA THR A 467 0.04 -25.26 -31.96
C THR A 467 0.78 -26.21 -31.03
N TYR A 468 0.04 -26.94 -30.22
CA TYR A 468 0.55 -28.03 -29.38
C TYR A 468 0.31 -29.35 -30.10
N GLY A 469 1.39 -30.19 -30.23
CA GLY A 469 1.35 -31.46 -30.92
C GLY A 469 2.38 -32.49 -30.45
#